data_0a05c0f95c100dbe7b2eca1e729b0ede
#
_entry.id   0a05c0f95c100dbe7b2eca1e729b0ede
#
_cell.length_a   1.000
_cell.length_b   1.000
_cell.length_c   1.000
_cell.angle_alpha   90.00
_cell.angle_beta   90.00
_cell.angle_gamma   90.00
#
_symmetry.space_group_name_H-M   'P 1'
#
loop_
_entity.id
_entity.type
_entity.pdbx_description
1 polymer ?
#
loop_
_entity_poly.entity_id
_entity_poly.type
_entity_poly.pdbx_seq_one_letter_code
_entity_poly.pdbx_strand_id
1 'polypeptide(L)'
;MEDNLARAVEIAKELERRNATNRMKFYNPYPYQQKFHNADAQQRLLMAGNRVGKSFSGAMEMAYHATGKYPNWWKGRKFTQPIRAWVGGVSNETTRDVCQKELVGQPDDPSAKGTGSIPLVDIKETIRKPGVFFFF
;
A
#
# COMPACT_ATOMS: atom_id res chain seq x y z
N MET A 1 2.20 -18.29 -35.30
CA MET A 1 2.68 -18.82 -33.98
C MET A 1 3.55 -17.78 -33.26
N GLU A 2 4.47 -17.11 -33.94
CA GLU A 2 5.33 -16.05 -33.38
C GLU A 2 4.53 -14.84 -32.87
N ASP A 3 3.48 -14.44 -33.59
CA ASP A 3 2.63 -13.30 -33.25
C ASP A 3 1.87 -13.49 -31.91
N ASN A 4 1.42 -14.73 -31.66
CA ASN A 4 0.76 -15.09 -30.40
C ASN A 4 1.73 -15.10 -29.22
N LEU A 5 2.98 -15.49 -29.43
CA LEU A 5 4.02 -15.48 -28.40
C LEU A 5 4.43 -14.03 -28.06
N ALA A 6 4.62 -13.18 -29.07
CA ALA A 6 4.93 -11.78 -28.86
C ALA A 6 3.81 -11.06 -28.07
N ARG A 7 2.56 -11.31 -28.44
CA ARG A 7 1.39 -10.78 -27.71
C ARG A 7 1.29 -11.30 -26.28
N ALA A 8 1.58 -12.57 -26.04
CA ALA A 8 1.62 -13.14 -24.69
C ALA A 8 2.69 -12.50 -23.82
N VAL A 9 3.89 -12.24 -24.35
CA VAL A 9 4.98 -11.55 -23.66
C VAL A 9 4.60 -10.10 -23.34
N GLU A 10 3.95 -9.39 -24.25
CA GLU A 10 3.48 -8.03 -24.02
C GLU A 10 2.42 -7.96 -22.91
N ILE A 11 1.45 -8.89 -22.93
CA ILE A 11 0.44 -9.02 -21.87
C ILE A 11 1.10 -9.34 -20.52
N ALA A 12 2.07 -10.24 -20.49
CA ALA A 12 2.78 -10.58 -19.26
C ALA A 12 3.54 -9.36 -18.67
N LYS A 13 4.25 -8.60 -19.50
CA LYS A 13 4.93 -7.35 -19.09
C LYS A 13 3.95 -6.31 -18.56
N GLU A 14 2.81 -6.14 -19.22
CA GLU A 14 1.79 -5.19 -18.75
C GLU A 14 1.14 -5.64 -17.44
N LEU A 15 0.91 -6.95 -17.25
CA LEU A 15 0.44 -7.51 -15.97
C LEU A 15 1.45 -7.31 -14.85
N GLU A 16 2.73 -7.55 -15.11
CA GLU A 16 3.81 -7.28 -14.15
C GLU A 16 3.85 -5.79 -13.77
N ARG A 17 3.77 -4.90 -14.76
CA ARG A 17 3.72 -3.45 -14.52
C ARG A 17 2.51 -3.06 -13.69
N ARG A 18 1.32 -3.58 -13.99
CA ARG A 18 0.09 -3.33 -13.22
C ARG A 18 0.18 -3.88 -11.80
N ASN A 19 0.76 -5.05 -11.63
CA ASN A 19 0.97 -5.64 -10.31
C ASN A 19 1.96 -4.82 -9.48
N ALA A 20 3.04 -4.34 -10.11
CA ALA A 20 4.03 -3.50 -9.45
C ALA A 20 3.46 -2.14 -9.02
N THR A 21 2.49 -1.59 -9.77
CA THR A 21 1.92 -0.26 -9.54
C THR A 21 0.53 -0.26 -8.91
N ASN A 22 -0.10 -1.41 -8.71
CA ASN A 22 -1.42 -1.52 -8.09
C ASN A 22 -1.55 -2.78 -7.22
N ARG A 23 -0.75 -2.83 -6.17
CA ARG A 23 -0.78 -3.94 -5.20
C ARG A 23 -2.12 -4.08 -4.48
N MET A 24 -2.87 -2.99 -4.30
CA MET A 24 -4.19 -3.02 -3.64
C MET A 24 -5.17 -3.96 -4.34
N LYS A 25 -5.17 -3.99 -5.67
CA LYS A 25 -6.07 -4.82 -6.47
C LYS A 25 -5.85 -6.31 -6.27
N PHE A 26 -4.61 -6.70 -5.99
CA PHE A 26 -4.18 -8.09 -5.88
C PHE A 26 -3.95 -8.52 -4.43
N TYR A 27 -4.18 -7.63 -3.46
CA TYR A 27 -4.02 -7.97 -2.06
C TYR A 27 -5.08 -8.97 -1.62
N ASN A 28 -4.61 -10.12 -1.18
CA ASN A 28 -5.43 -11.17 -0.58
C ASN A 28 -4.97 -11.40 0.85
N PRO A 29 -5.68 -10.84 1.84
CA PRO A 29 -5.27 -10.92 3.24
C PRO A 29 -5.41 -12.33 3.80
N TYR A 30 -4.47 -12.73 4.64
CA TYR A 30 -4.65 -13.91 5.48
C TYR A 30 -5.83 -13.71 6.46
N PRO A 31 -6.43 -14.79 6.99
CA PRO A 31 -7.60 -14.69 7.87
C PRO A 31 -7.42 -13.74 9.06
N TYR A 32 -6.25 -13.73 9.70
CA TYR A 32 -5.95 -12.84 10.81
C TYR A 32 -5.82 -11.37 10.39
N GLN A 33 -5.29 -11.09 9.19
CA GLN A 33 -5.21 -9.75 8.62
C GLN A 33 -6.61 -9.24 8.25
N GLN A 34 -7.43 -10.10 7.64
CA GLN A 34 -8.81 -9.77 7.31
C GLN A 34 -9.64 -9.47 8.57
N LYS A 35 -9.43 -10.24 9.64
CA LYS A 35 -10.05 -9.98 10.95
C LYS A 35 -9.64 -8.61 11.50
N PHE A 36 -8.37 -8.25 11.38
CA PHE A 36 -7.86 -6.94 11.78
C PHE A 36 -8.48 -5.82 10.95
N HIS A 37 -8.52 -5.95 9.63
CA HIS A 37 -9.11 -4.96 8.73
C HIS A 37 -10.61 -4.76 8.95
N ASN A 38 -11.32 -5.83 9.29
CA ASN A 38 -12.78 -5.81 9.48
C ASN A 38 -13.20 -5.41 10.89
N ALA A 39 -12.27 -5.23 11.82
CA ALA A 39 -12.60 -4.81 13.18
C ALA A 39 -13.02 -3.33 13.21
N ASP A 40 -14.20 -3.06 13.78
CA ASP A 40 -14.73 -1.71 13.99
C ASP A 40 -14.41 -1.22 15.41
N ALA A 41 -13.13 -0.99 15.68
CA ALA A 41 -12.63 -0.45 16.94
C ALA A 41 -11.87 0.86 16.69
N GLN A 42 -11.93 1.78 17.64
CA GLN A 42 -11.18 3.03 17.56
C GLN A 42 -9.67 2.83 17.62
N GLN A 43 -9.24 1.83 18.40
CA GLN A 43 -7.83 1.46 18.52
C GLN A 43 -7.70 -0.04 18.27
N ARG A 44 -6.72 -0.41 17.46
CA ARG A 44 -6.46 -1.81 17.11
C ARG A 44 -4.97 -2.08 17.22
N LEU A 45 -4.63 -3.23 17.76
CA LEU A 45 -3.27 -3.72 17.87
C LEU A 45 -3.13 -5.03 17.11
N LEU A 46 -2.26 -5.04 16.10
CA LEU A 46 -1.93 -6.25 15.35
C LEU A 46 -0.66 -6.87 15.93
N MET A 47 -0.83 -7.84 16.83
CA MET A 47 0.27 -8.63 17.39
C MET A 47 0.43 -9.92 16.60
N ALA A 48 1.59 -10.14 16.06
CA ALA A 48 1.92 -11.38 15.33
C ALA A 48 3.45 -11.56 15.28
N GLY A 49 3.90 -12.76 14.98
CA GLY A 49 5.32 -13.09 14.83
C GLY A 49 6.04 -12.25 13.78
N ASN A 50 7.35 -12.42 13.67
CA ASN A 50 8.13 -11.75 12.65
C ASN A 50 7.84 -12.32 11.26
N ARG A 51 7.98 -11.50 10.22
CA ARG A 51 7.84 -11.87 8.79
C ARG A 51 6.46 -12.43 8.38
N VAL A 52 5.42 -12.15 9.14
CA VAL A 52 4.03 -12.55 8.80
C VAL A 52 3.22 -11.45 8.10
N GLY A 53 3.87 -10.42 7.58
CA GLY A 53 3.20 -9.38 6.79
C GLY A 53 2.48 -8.30 7.58
N LYS A 54 2.84 -8.03 8.85
CA LYS A 54 2.21 -6.96 9.66
C LYS A 54 2.34 -5.58 9.02
N SER A 55 3.56 -5.18 8.65
CA SER A 55 3.84 -3.88 8.05
C SER A 55 3.11 -3.73 6.71
N PHE A 56 3.13 -4.77 5.89
CA PHE A 56 2.41 -4.80 4.63
C PHE A 56 0.89 -4.68 4.81
N SER A 57 0.32 -5.40 5.79
CA SER A 57 -1.10 -5.31 6.14
C SER A 57 -1.48 -3.90 6.59
N GLY A 58 -0.67 -3.28 7.45
CA GLY A 58 -0.87 -1.89 7.88
C GLY A 58 -0.78 -0.89 6.73
N ALA A 59 0.17 -1.08 5.81
CA ALA A 59 0.30 -0.25 4.62
C ALA A 59 -0.89 -0.41 3.66
N MET A 60 -1.42 -1.62 3.49
CA MET A 60 -2.64 -1.86 2.70
C MET A 60 -3.86 -1.21 3.32
N GLU A 61 -4.03 -1.30 4.65
CA GLU A 61 -5.11 -0.61 5.35
C GLU A 61 -5.03 0.90 5.12
N MET A 62 -3.84 1.47 5.28
CA MET A 62 -3.61 2.90 5.03
C MET A 62 -3.94 3.28 3.59
N ALA A 63 -3.52 2.46 2.63
CA ALA A 63 -3.80 2.69 1.21
C ALA A 63 -5.31 2.68 0.91
N TYR A 64 -6.07 1.74 1.48
CA TYR A 64 -7.53 1.72 1.32
C TYR A 64 -8.19 2.95 1.91
N HIS A 65 -7.76 3.39 3.09
CA HIS A 65 -8.29 4.60 3.71
C HIS A 65 -7.90 5.87 2.95
N ALA A 66 -6.68 5.98 2.45
CA ALA A 66 -6.20 7.14 1.70
C ALA A 66 -6.88 7.28 0.34
N THR A 67 -7.15 6.15 -0.34
CA THR A 67 -7.74 6.15 -1.69
C THR A 67 -9.26 6.03 -1.70
N GLY A 68 -9.86 5.56 -0.60
CA GLY A 68 -11.30 5.25 -0.53
C GLY A 68 -11.73 4.02 -1.35
N LYS A 69 -10.77 3.27 -1.91
CA LYS A 69 -11.00 2.12 -2.80
C LYS A 69 -11.06 0.82 -2.03
N TYR A 70 -12.09 0.62 -1.23
CA TYR A 70 -12.24 -0.57 -0.40
C TYR A 70 -12.65 -1.79 -1.21
N PRO A 71 -12.05 -2.98 -0.96
CA PRO A 71 -12.42 -4.21 -1.63
C PRO A 71 -13.77 -4.76 -1.12
N ASN A 72 -14.37 -5.69 -1.87
CA ASN A 72 -15.68 -6.25 -1.54
C ASN A 72 -15.71 -7.00 -0.21
N TRP A 73 -14.59 -7.60 0.21
CA TRP A 73 -14.48 -8.32 1.49
C TRP A 73 -14.34 -7.39 2.71
N TRP A 74 -14.14 -6.07 2.50
CA TRP A 74 -13.96 -5.10 3.58
C TRP A 74 -15.26 -4.83 4.32
N LYS A 75 -15.29 -5.14 5.60
CA LYS A 75 -16.44 -4.92 6.51
C LYS A 75 -16.14 -3.92 7.63
N GLY A 76 -14.89 -3.48 7.76
CA GLY A 76 -14.49 -2.50 8.76
C GLY A 76 -14.91 -1.08 8.42
N ARG A 77 -14.37 -0.12 9.16
CA ARG A 77 -14.66 1.30 8.95
C ARG A 77 -14.28 1.74 7.53
N LYS A 78 -15.16 2.52 6.91
CA LYS A 78 -14.93 3.17 5.61
C LYS A 78 -15.03 4.68 5.79
N PHE A 79 -14.11 5.40 5.16
CA PHE A 79 -14.16 6.85 5.09
C PHE A 79 -14.71 7.27 3.73
N THR A 80 -15.72 8.15 3.73
CA THR A 80 -16.37 8.68 2.52
C THR A 80 -15.83 10.07 2.15
N GLN A 81 -15.04 10.67 3.04
CA GLN A 81 -14.40 11.96 2.85
C GLN A 81 -12.88 11.79 2.87
N PRO A 82 -12.11 12.70 2.24
CA PRO A 82 -10.67 12.71 2.34
C PRO A 82 -10.19 12.72 3.80
N ILE A 83 -9.23 11.90 4.12
CA ILE A 83 -8.68 11.79 5.47
C ILE A 83 -7.30 12.43 5.56
N ARG A 84 -6.93 12.82 6.77
CA ARG A 84 -5.54 13.07 7.16
C ARG A 84 -5.06 11.93 8.03
N ALA A 85 -3.93 11.37 7.70
CA ALA A 85 -3.39 10.22 8.42
C ALA A 85 -1.93 10.44 8.80
N TRP A 86 -1.52 9.79 9.88
CA TRP A 86 -0.14 9.78 10.36
C TRP A 86 0.37 8.35 10.33
N VAL A 87 1.56 8.19 9.78
CA VAL A 87 2.28 6.92 9.80
C VAL A 87 3.64 7.16 10.41
N GLY A 88 3.96 6.47 11.48
CA GLY A 88 5.18 6.65 12.23
C GLY A 88 5.92 5.34 12.48
N GLY A 89 7.22 5.43 12.60
CA GLY A 89 8.11 4.37 13.05
C GLY A 89 8.85 4.78 14.32
N VAL A 90 9.67 3.88 14.82
CA VAL A 90 10.49 4.10 16.04
C VAL A 90 11.55 5.18 15.82
N SER A 91 12.03 5.36 14.60
CA SER A 91 13.02 6.37 14.21
C SER A 91 12.68 6.96 12.84
N ASN A 92 13.34 8.06 12.49
CA ASN A 92 13.22 8.67 11.17
C ASN A 92 13.63 7.69 10.05
N GLU A 93 14.69 6.91 10.26
CA GLU A 93 15.15 5.89 9.34
C GLU A 93 14.10 4.80 9.16
N THR A 94 13.55 4.26 10.25
CA THR A 94 12.49 3.26 10.19
C THR A 94 11.25 3.80 9.48
N THR A 95 10.86 5.04 9.74
CA THR A 95 9.73 5.68 9.07
C THR A 95 9.97 5.80 7.57
N ARG A 96 11.19 6.17 7.14
CA ARG A 96 11.57 6.27 5.74
C ARG A 96 11.67 4.87 5.09
N ASP A 97 12.48 3.99 5.66
CA ASP A 97 12.91 2.76 5.00
C ASP A 97 11.86 1.63 5.10
N VAL A 98 10.95 1.73 6.06
CA VAL A 98 9.85 0.78 6.20
C VAL A 98 8.52 1.41 5.78
N CYS A 99 8.06 2.45 6.48
CA CYS A 99 6.72 2.98 6.25
C CYS A 99 6.59 3.63 4.87
N GLN A 100 7.53 4.48 4.48
CA GLN A 100 7.51 5.12 3.17
C GLN A 100 7.65 4.10 2.04
N LYS A 101 8.59 3.17 2.17
CA LYS A 101 8.82 2.11 1.19
C LYS A 101 7.56 1.27 0.97
N GLU A 102 6.89 0.85 2.03
CA GLU A 102 5.68 0.03 1.94
C GLU A 102 4.48 0.80 1.38
N LEU A 103 4.38 2.11 1.62
CA LEU A 103 3.28 2.94 1.14
C LEU A 103 3.48 3.44 -0.28
N VAL A 104 4.65 3.97 -0.59
CA VAL A 104 4.89 4.73 -1.83
C VAL A 104 5.87 4.03 -2.76
N GLY A 105 6.83 3.31 -2.20
CA GLY A 105 7.96 2.71 -2.92
C GLY A 105 9.30 3.17 -2.35
N GLN A 106 10.40 2.68 -2.93
CA GLN A 106 11.76 2.94 -2.44
C GLN A 106 12.04 4.45 -2.39
N PRO A 107 12.47 5.00 -1.23
CA PRO A 107 12.60 6.45 -1.03
C PRO A 107 13.61 7.13 -1.93
N ASP A 108 14.70 6.44 -2.26
CA ASP A 108 15.84 6.99 -2.99
C ASP A 108 15.78 6.70 -4.50
N ASP A 109 14.72 6.03 -4.96
CA ASP A 109 14.49 5.70 -6.36
C ASP A 109 13.19 6.35 -6.87
N PRO A 110 13.26 7.43 -7.65
CA PRO A 110 12.09 8.07 -8.23
C PRO A 110 11.26 7.13 -9.12
N SER A 111 11.89 6.14 -9.76
CA SER A 111 11.21 5.17 -10.63
C SER A 111 10.37 4.16 -9.83
N ALA A 112 10.68 3.98 -8.55
CA ALA A 112 9.94 3.11 -7.65
C ALA A 112 8.67 3.76 -7.07
N LYS A 113 8.37 5.04 -7.38
CA LYS A 113 7.15 5.71 -6.95
C LYS A 113 5.91 4.96 -7.44
N GLY A 114 5.02 4.63 -6.53
CA GLY A 114 3.81 3.86 -6.83
C GLY A 114 3.98 2.35 -6.83
N THR A 115 5.18 1.84 -6.52
CA THR A 115 5.43 0.39 -6.32
C THR A 115 5.08 -0.08 -4.90
N GLY A 116 4.73 0.83 -4.01
CA GLY A 116 4.22 0.54 -2.68
C GLY A 116 2.74 0.11 -2.69
N SER A 117 2.09 0.25 -1.54
CA SER A 117 0.67 -0.10 -1.39
C SER A 117 -0.26 0.90 -2.07
N ILE A 118 0.15 2.17 -2.17
CA ILE A 118 -0.64 3.21 -2.85
C ILE A 118 -0.24 3.23 -4.33
N PRO A 119 -1.18 3.00 -5.26
CA PRO A 119 -0.90 3.01 -6.70
C PRO A 119 -0.40 4.38 -7.18
N LEU A 120 0.47 4.39 -8.19
CA LEU A 120 1.03 5.62 -8.77
C LEU A 120 -0.06 6.64 -9.17
N VAL A 121 -1.16 6.15 -9.71
CA VAL A 121 -2.28 6.99 -10.19
C VAL A 121 -3.00 7.74 -9.05
N ASP A 122 -2.86 7.26 -7.82
CA ASP A 122 -3.48 7.85 -6.63
C ASP A 122 -2.50 8.74 -5.84
N ILE A 123 -1.23 8.82 -6.27
CA ILE A 123 -0.21 9.68 -5.65
C ILE A 123 -0.11 10.98 -6.43
N LYS A 124 -0.69 12.04 -5.90
CA LYS A 124 -0.62 13.36 -6.52
C LYS A 124 0.78 13.96 -6.41
N GLU A 125 1.29 14.04 -5.18
CA GLU A 125 2.57 14.67 -4.88
C GLU A 125 3.24 14.01 -3.68
N THR A 126 4.57 14.03 -3.66
CA THR A 126 5.36 13.65 -2.48
C THR A 126 6.24 14.83 -2.09
N ILE A 127 6.00 15.39 -0.90
CA ILE A 127 6.74 16.54 -0.42
C ILE A 127 7.77 16.07 0.62
N ARG A 128 9.05 16.32 0.35
CA ARG A 128 10.13 16.08 1.31
C ARG A 128 10.54 17.40 1.93
N LYS A 129 10.27 17.56 3.22
CA LYS A 129 10.79 18.65 4.03
C LYS A 129 11.49 18.08 5.25
N PRO A 130 12.58 18.69 5.77
CA PRO A 130 13.19 18.30 7.03
C PRO A 130 12.13 18.27 8.14
N GLY A 131 11.94 17.13 8.80
CA GLY A 131 10.98 16.96 9.89
C GLY A 131 9.50 16.76 9.48
N VAL A 132 9.19 16.70 8.19
CA VAL A 132 7.83 16.40 7.70
C VAL A 132 7.86 15.23 6.72
N PHE A 133 7.13 14.19 7.04
CA PHE A 133 7.00 12.99 6.21
C PHE A 133 5.58 12.93 5.66
N PHE A 134 5.41 13.20 4.37
CA PHE A 134 4.26 12.98 3.49
C PHE A 134 2.96 13.76 3.74
N PHE A 135 2.48 14.37 2.65
CA PHE A 135 1.07 14.67 2.41
C PHE A 135 0.63 13.90 1.15
N PHE A 136 -0.50 13.23 1.24
CA PHE A 136 -1.20 12.62 0.12
C PHE A 136 -2.38 13.50 -0.30
#